data_5daa65384c76221ea79bac85d0108d07
#
_entry.id   5daa65384c76221ea79bac85d0108d07
#
_cell.length_a   1.000
_cell.length_b   1.000
_cell.length_c   1.000
_cell.angle_alpha   90.00
_cell.angle_beta   90.00
_cell.angle_gamma   90.00
#
_symmetry.space_group_name_H-M   'P 1'
#
loop_
_entity.id
_entity.type
_entity.pdbx_description
1 polymer ?
#
loop_
_entity_poly.entity_id
_entity_poly.type
_entity_poly.pdbx_seq_one_letter_code
_entity_poly.pdbx_strand_id
1 'polypeptide(L)'
;MANNIAGKVVVVTGASSGLGEATARHLSAEGACVALGARRVDRLQSLAGELTRGGGQALAVATDVTRVDQVKALVDAAVQAYGRIDVMINNAGLMPQSLLERLKIDEWDRMVDVNIRACCTASRRRCRT
;
A
#
# COMPACT_ATOMS: atom_id res chain seq x y z
N MET A 1 16.17 -22.51 -5.83
CA MET A 1 16.44 -21.06 -5.89
C MET A 1 16.23 -20.46 -4.51
N ALA A 2 17.14 -19.63 -4.05
CA ALA A 2 16.93 -18.92 -2.79
C ALA A 2 15.71 -17.99 -2.95
N ASN A 3 14.69 -18.15 -2.10
CA ASN A 3 13.57 -17.24 -2.05
C ASN A 3 14.06 -15.89 -1.47
N ASN A 4 14.20 -14.89 -2.35
CA ASN A 4 14.72 -13.58 -1.98
C ASN A 4 13.63 -12.67 -1.35
N ILE A 5 12.46 -13.21 -1.03
CA ILE A 5 11.30 -12.50 -0.48
C ILE A 5 11.21 -12.69 1.04
N ALA A 6 11.58 -13.86 1.53
CA ALA A 6 11.49 -14.19 2.95
C ALA A 6 12.27 -13.17 3.82
N GLY A 7 11.61 -12.66 4.86
CA GLY A 7 12.17 -11.66 5.77
C GLY A 7 12.27 -10.25 5.23
N LYS A 8 11.85 -9.98 3.98
CA LYS A 8 11.76 -8.62 3.44
C LYS A 8 10.57 -7.89 4.01
N VAL A 9 10.73 -6.61 4.23
CA VAL A 9 9.65 -5.70 4.66
C VAL A 9 9.10 -4.99 3.43
N VAL A 10 7.83 -5.26 3.12
CA VAL A 10 7.15 -4.73 1.95
C VAL A 10 5.96 -3.89 2.34
N VAL A 11 5.92 -2.65 1.89
CA VAL A 11 4.76 -1.76 2.04
C VAL A 11 3.93 -1.81 0.78
N VAL A 12 2.62 -2.02 0.91
CA VAL A 12 1.68 -2.10 -0.22
C VAL A 12 0.56 -1.08 -0.03
N THR A 13 0.43 -0.14 -0.96
CA THR A 13 -0.72 0.78 -0.97
C THR A 13 -1.87 0.22 -1.81
N GLY A 14 -3.12 0.58 -1.46
CA GLY A 14 -4.29 0.03 -2.14
C GLY A 14 -4.51 -1.47 -1.87
N ALA A 15 -4.09 -1.95 -0.71
CA ALA A 15 -4.08 -3.37 -0.36
C ALA A 15 -5.45 -3.95 0.03
N SER A 16 -6.51 -3.15 0.08
CA SER A 16 -7.84 -3.60 0.55
C SER A 16 -8.65 -4.39 -0.48
N SER A 17 -8.18 -4.50 -1.72
CA SER A 17 -8.87 -5.24 -2.78
C SER A 17 -7.98 -5.46 -4.02
N GLY A 18 -8.43 -6.32 -4.94
CA GLY A 18 -7.83 -6.52 -6.25
C GLY A 18 -6.36 -6.96 -6.21
N LEU A 19 -5.55 -6.33 -7.06
CA LEU A 19 -4.14 -6.68 -7.21
C LEU A 19 -3.33 -6.44 -5.93
N GLY A 20 -3.63 -5.37 -5.18
CA GLY A 20 -2.94 -5.07 -3.93
C GLY A 20 -3.17 -6.14 -2.86
N GLU A 21 -4.40 -6.61 -2.71
CA GLU A 21 -4.74 -7.71 -1.80
C GLU A 21 -4.07 -9.02 -2.23
N ALA A 22 -4.17 -9.38 -3.51
CA ALA A 22 -3.54 -10.60 -4.04
C ALA A 22 -2.02 -10.58 -3.86
N THR A 23 -1.39 -9.44 -4.12
CA THR A 23 0.05 -9.24 -3.91
C THR A 23 0.43 -9.40 -2.44
N ALA A 24 -0.33 -8.80 -1.52
CA ALA A 24 -0.08 -8.93 -0.08
C ALA A 24 -0.18 -10.37 0.40
N ARG A 25 -1.18 -11.11 -0.07
CA ARG A 25 -1.35 -12.55 0.23
C ARG A 25 -0.16 -13.38 -0.26
N HIS A 26 0.24 -13.16 -1.50
CA HIS A 26 1.38 -13.88 -2.09
C HIS A 26 2.69 -13.59 -1.35
N LEU A 27 3.00 -12.31 -1.10
CA LEU A 27 4.22 -11.92 -0.39
C LEU A 27 4.27 -12.47 1.03
N SER A 28 3.14 -12.45 1.74
CA SER A 28 3.05 -13.03 3.09
C SER A 28 3.27 -14.54 3.08
N ALA A 29 2.70 -15.25 2.09
CA ALA A 29 2.92 -16.69 1.92
C ALA A 29 4.39 -17.04 1.63
N GLU A 30 5.11 -16.15 0.94
CA GLU A 30 6.55 -16.27 0.68
C GLU A 30 7.44 -15.80 1.85
N GLY A 31 6.85 -15.44 2.98
CA GLY A 31 7.56 -15.10 4.22
C GLY A 31 7.96 -13.63 4.36
N ALA A 32 7.41 -12.71 3.58
CA ALA A 32 7.62 -11.30 3.77
C ALA A 32 6.81 -10.76 4.95
N CYS A 33 7.33 -9.70 5.60
CA CYS A 33 6.56 -8.85 6.51
C CYS A 33 5.85 -7.78 5.67
N VAL A 34 4.53 -7.70 5.75
CA VAL A 34 3.76 -6.79 4.91
C VAL A 34 3.08 -5.68 5.72
N ALA A 35 3.29 -4.44 5.32
CA ALA A 35 2.56 -3.28 5.84
C ALA A 35 1.55 -2.82 4.80
N LEU A 36 0.28 -2.86 5.15
CA LEU A 36 -0.85 -2.68 4.25
C LEU A 36 -1.48 -1.31 4.47
N GLY A 37 -1.55 -0.50 3.42
CA GLY A 37 -2.19 0.80 3.44
C GLY A 37 -3.40 0.87 2.50
N ALA A 38 -4.55 1.28 3.01
CA ALA A 38 -5.75 1.55 2.22
C ALA A 38 -6.77 2.39 3.03
N ARG A 39 -7.77 2.92 2.34
CA ARG A 39 -8.85 3.71 2.97
C ARG A 39 -9.88 2.83 3.70
N ARG A 40 -10.15 1.62 3.20
CA ARG A 40 -11.13 0.69 3.79
C ARG A 40 -10.49 -0.12 4.90
N VAL A 41 -10.56 0.44 6.11
CA VAL A 41 -9.88 -0.07 7.30
C VAL A 41 -10.40 -1.45 7.71
N ASP A 42 -11.70 -1.68 7.64
CA ASP A 42 -12.35 -2.95 7.94
C ASP A 42 -11.79 -4.11 7.11
N ARG A 43 -11.71 -3.92 5.79
CA ARG A 43 -11.12 -4.91 4.88
C ARG A 43 -9.63 -5.12 5.14
N LEU A 44 -8.92 -4.03 5.40
CA LEU A 44 -7.49 -4.07 5.65
C LEU A 44 -7.15 -4.83 6.93
N GLN A 45 -7.91 -4.60 7.99
CA GLN A 45 -7.76 -5.30 9.26
C GLN A 45 -8.13 -6.78 9.14
N SER A 46 -9.19 -7.10 8.39
CA SER A 46 -9.55 -8.49 8.10
C SER A 46 -8.43 -9.21 7.37
N LEU A 47 -7.88 -8.60 6.33
CA LEU A 47 -6.75 -9.17 5.57
C LEU A 47 -5.52 -9.36 6.46
N ALA A 48 -5.12 -8.36 7.24
CA ALA A 48 -3.98 -8.46 8.14
C ALA A 48 -4.18 -9.57 9.19
N GLY A 49 -5.39 -9.70 9.73
CA GLY A 49 -5.76 -10.77 10.65
C GLY A 49 -5.68 -12.16 10.02
N GLU A 50 -6.14 -12.32 8.79
CA GLU A 50 -6.03 -13.58 8.05
C GLU A 50 -4.56 -13.97 7.80
N LEU A 51 -3.74 -13.02 7.35
CA LEU A 51 -2.32 -13.25 7.09
C LEU A 51 -1.56 -13.62 8.36
N THR A 52 -1.85 -12.96 9.47
CA THR A 52 -1.23 -13.25 10.78
C THR A 52 -1.65 -14.62 11.29
N ARG A 53 -2.90 -14.99 11.17
CA ARG A 53 -3.38 -16.35 11.52
C ARG A 53 -2.76 -17.44 10.66
N GLY A 54 -2.42 -17.12 9.40
CA GLY A 54 -1.69 -18.02 8.51
C GLY A 54 -0.19 -18.13 8.82
N GLY A 55 0.30 -17.52 9.90
CA GLY A 55 1.72 -17.55 10.30
C GLY A 55 2.59 -16.43 9.72
N GLY A 56 1.99 -15.50 8.96
CA GLY A 56 2.68 -14.34 8.40
C GLY A 56 2.76 -13.15 9.38
N GLN A 57 3.48 -12.12 8.98
CA GLN A 57 3.54 -10.84 9.69
C GLN A 57 2.89 -9.76 8.84
N ALA A 58 1.78 -9.21 9.31
CA ALA A 58 1.02 -8.20 8.59
C ALA A 58 0.59 -7.07 9.52
N LEU A 59 0.67 -5.85 9.02
CA LEU A 59 0.28 -4.61 9.69
C LEU A 59 -0.71 -3.85 8.80
N ALA A 60 -1.82 -3.40 9.36
CA ALA A 60 -2.83 -2.61 8.67
C ALA A 60 -2.81 -1.15 9.14
N VAL A 61 -2.70 -0.21 8.22
CA VAL A 61 -2.72 1.23 8.51
C VAL A 61 -3.71 1.94 7.61
N ALA A 62 -4.67 2.64 8.18
CA ALA A 62 -5.60 3.50 7.42
C ALA A 62 -4.81 4.54 6.64
N THR A 63 -4.90 4.53 5.31
CA THR A 63 -4.08 5.38 4.46
C THR A 63 -4.86 5.88 3.25
N ASP A 64 -5.05 7.19 3.17
CA ASP A 64 -5.38 7.88 1.94
C ASP A 64 -4.07 8.37 1.31
N VAL A 65 -3.72 7.84 0.15
CA VAL A 65 -2.43 8.12 -0.51
C VAL A 65 -2.33 9.56 -1.04
N THR A 66 -3.43 10.29 -1.11
CA THR A 66 -3.43 11.73 -1.43
C THR A 66 -2.98 12.59 -0.25
N ARG A 67 -2.93 12.02 0.95
CA ARG A 67 -2.54 12.68 2.19
C ARG A 67 -1.10 12.31 2.57
N VAL A 68 -0.21 13.29 2.49
CA VAL A 68 1.23 13.12 2.79
C VAL A 68 1.46 12.64 4.23
N ASP A 69 0.69 13.17 5.18
CA ASP A 69 0.73 12.79 6.59
C ASP A 69 0.37 11.31 6.80
N GLN A 70 -0.63 10.80 6.08
CA GLN A 70 -1.07 9.42 6.18
C GLN A 70 -0.08 8.45 5.51
N VAL A 71 0.49 8.82 4.37
CA VAL A 71 1.57 8.04 3.75
C VAL A 71 2.78 7.97 4.67
N LYS A 72 3.12 9.09 5.32
CA LYS A 72 4.19 9.11 6.33
C LYS A 72 3.87 8.17 7.49
N ALA A 73 2.66 8.19 8.01
CA ALA A 73 2.25 7.32 9.11
C ALA A 73 2.36 5.83 8.75
N LEU A 74 2.01 5.46 7.50
CA LEU A 74 2.18 4.09 7.00
C LEU A 74 3.66 3.66 6.99
N VAL A 75 4.54 4.51 6.46
CA VAL A 75 5.99 4.26 6.42
C VAL A 75 6.57 4.16 7.83
N ASP A 76 6.24 5.12 8.70
CA ASP A 76 6.72 5.14 10.09
C ASP A 76 6.24 3.89 10.86
N ALA A 77 5.00 3.47 10.67
CA ALA A 77 4.48 2.26 11.30
C ALA A 77 5.20 0.99 10.83
N ALA A 78 5.52 0.88 9.55
CA ALA A 78 6.28 -0.24 9.00
C ALA A 78 7.71 -0.28 9.58
N VAL A 79 8.38 0.87 9.67
CA VAL A 79 9.73 0.97 10.28
C VAL A 79 9.68 0.66 11.77
N GLN A 80 8.66 1.15 12.49
CA GLN A 80 8.51 0.89 13.92
C GLN A 80 8.26 -0.60 14.21
N ALA A 81 7.44 -1.27 13.39
CA ALA A 81 7.10 -2.67 13.59
C ALA A 81 8.20 -3.63 13.13
N TYR A 82 8.89 -3.32 12.04
CA TYR A 82 9.82 -4.24 11.37
C TYR A 82 11.25 -3.71 11.22
N GLY A 83 11.54 -2.50 11.66
CA GLY A 83 12.86 -1.89 11.69
C GLY A 83 13.38 -1.32 10.37
N ARG A 84 12.74 -1.66 9.23
CA ARG A 84 13.20 -1.22 7.89
C ARG A 84 12.08 -1.31 6.86
N ILE A 85 12.34 -0.83 5.67
CA ILE A 85 11.52 -1.05 4.47
C ILE A 85 12.45 -1.46 3.33
N ASP A 86 12.24 -2.64 2.78
CA ASP A 86 12.99 -3.14 1.61
C ASP A 86 12.32 -2.76 0.30
N VAL A 87 10.98 -2.85 0.25
CA VAL A 87 10.20 -2.62 -0.97
C VAL A 87 8.97 -1.75 -0.68
N MET A 88 8.70 -0.81 -1.57
CA MET A 88 7.46 -0.02 -1.59
C MET A 88 6.70 -0.30 -2.87
N ILE A 89 5.49 -0.85 -2.75
CA ILE A 89 4.59 -1.14 -3.88
C ILE A 89 3.50 -0.07 -3.93
N ASN A 90 3.63 0.86 -4.85
CA ASN A 90 2.64 1.89 -5.12
C ASN A 90 1.54 1.33 -6.02
N ASN A 91 0.61 0.57 -5.44
CA ASN A 91 -0.49 -0.06 -6.16
C ASN A 91 -1.80 0.73 -6.08
N ALA A 92 -1.96 1.62 -5.12
CA ALA A 92 -3.16 2.46 -5.05
C ALA A 92 -3.35 3.22 -6.36
N GLY A 93 -4.53 3.09 -6.94
CA GLY A 93 -4.85 3.69 -8.22
C GLY A 93 -6.34 3.92 -8.37
N LEU A 94 -6.69 4.79 -9.30
CA LEU A 94 -8.08 5.15 -9.60
C LEU A 94 -8.16 5.56 -11.07
N MET A 95 -9.16 5.05 -11.77
CA MET A 95 -9.37 5.34 -13.19
C MET A 95 -10.87 5.49 -13.48
N PRO A 96 -11.50 6.59 -13.05
CA PRO A 96 -12.87 6.91 -13.47
C PRO A 96 -12.89 7.18 -14.98
N GLN A 97 -13.86 6.59 -15.65
CA GLN A 97 -14.04 6.78 -17.10
C GLN A 97 -15.23 7.67 -17.37
N SER A 98 -15.05 8.63 -18.25
CA SER A 98 -16.14 9.48 -18.75
C SER A 98 -15.85 9.94 -20.18
N LEU A 99 -16.89 10.33 -20.90
CA LEU A 99 -16.71 10.97 -22.21
C LEU A 99 -15.97 12.31 -22.00
N LEU A 100 -15.03 12.62 -22.88
CA LEU A 100 -14.19 13.83 -22.79
C LEU A 100 -15.02 15.12 -22.78
N GLU A 101 -16.12 15.14 -23.53
CA GLU A 101 -17.07 16.26 -23.61
C GLU A 101 -17.73 16.61 -22.26
N ARG A 102 -17.73 15.71 -21.29
CA ARG A 102 -18.27 15.97 -19.94
C ARG A 102 -17.33 16.77 -19.05
N LEU A 103 -16.10 17.01 -19.47
CA LEU A 103 -15.08 17.85 -18.83
C LEU A 103 -15.01 17.67 -17.30
N LYS A 104 -14.97 16.45 -16.84
CA LYS A 104 -14.89 16.11 -15.41
C LYS A 104 -13.47 16.35 -14.86
N ILE A 105 -13.10 17.62 -14.74
CA ILE A 105 -11.76 18.07 -14.35
C ILE A 105 -11.42 17.60 -12.94
N ASP A 106 -12.37 17.60 -12.03
CA ASP A 106 -12.23 17.09 -10.66
C ASP A 106 -11.82 15.61 -10.61
N GLU A 107 -12.37 14.78 -11.50
CA GLU A 107 -11.96 13.38 -11.63
C GLU A 107 -10.55 13.25 -12.19
N TRP A 108 -10.15 14.11 -13.12
CA TRP A 108 -8.80 14.11 -13.67
C TRP A 108 -7.77 14.55 -12.63
N ASP A 109 -8.03 15.61 -11.88
CA ASP A 109 -7.18 16.08 -10.78
C ASP A 109 -7.00 14.98 -9.75
N ARG A 110 -8.07 14.30 -9.40
CA ARG A 110 -8.04 13.17 -8.47
C ARG A 110 -7.22 12.00 -9.00
N MET A 111 -7.28 11.69 -10.31
CA MET A 111 -6.42 10.68 -10.91
C MET A 111 -4.94 11.05 -10.81
N VAL A 112 -4.59 12.31 -11.04
CA VAL A 112 -3.21 12.80 -10.89
C VAL A 112 -2.75 12.67 -9.45
N ASP A 113 -3.58 13.06 -8.49
CA ASP A 113 -3.24 12.99 -7.07
C ASP A 113 -3.01 11.54 -6.59
N VAL A 114 -3.90 10.62 -6.97
CA VAL A 114 -3.82 9.22 -6.55
C VAL A 114 -2.74 8.46 -7.33
N ASN A 115 -2.70 8.60 -8.67
CA ASN A 115 -1.86 7.74 -9.49
C ASN A 115 -0.42 8.27 -9.65
N ILE A 116 -0.20 9.57 -9.50
CA ILE A 116 1.11 10.21 -9.74
C ILE A 116 1.69 10.78 -8.46
N ARG A 117 1.02 11.77 -7.84
CA ARG A 117 1.57 12.45 -6.65
C ARG A 117 1.76 11.52 -5.47
N ALA A 118 0.83 10.59 -5.24
CA ALA A 118 0.94 9.60 -4.18
C ALA A 118 2.19 8.73 -4.34
N CYS A 119 2.48 8.30 -5.55
CA CYS A 119 3.66 7.51 -5.87
C CYS A 119 4.96 8.26 -5.55
N CYS A 120 5.05 9.54 -5.94
CA CYS A 120 6.19 10.41 -5.62
C CYS A 120 6.36 10.62 -4.12
N THR A 121 5.26 10.84 -3.40
CA THR A 121 5.26 11.04 -1.94
C THR A 121 5.77 9.81 -1.21
N ALA A 122 5.29 8.64 -1.56
CA ALA A 122 5.68 7.37 -0.96
C ALA A 122 7.16 7.06 -1.22
N SER A 123 7.62 7.23 -2.45
CA SER A 123 9.02 7.00 -2.83
C SER A 123 9.98 7.94 -2.10
N ARG A 124 9.63 9.23 -1.98
CA ARG A 124 10.44 10.21 -1.25
C ARG A 124 10.60 9.86 0.23
N ARG A 125 9.58 9.30 0.86
CA ARG A 125 9.62 8.91 2.26
C ARG A 125 10.54 7.72 2.51
N ARG A 126 10.51 6.73 1.62
CA ARG A 126 11.42 5.58 1.69
C ARG A 126 12.89 5.99 1.61
N CYS A 127 13.23 6.96 0.76
CA CYS A 127 14.63 7.41 0.59
C CYS A 127 15.21 8.13 1.82
N ARG A 128 14.39 8.46 2.83
CA ARG A 128 14.81 9.18 4.04
C ARG A 128 14.87 8.30 5.30
N THR A 129 14.51 7.04 5.18
CA THR A 129 14.61 6.03 6.24
C THR A 129 15.74 5.05 5.95
#